data_fa3709f12203361da14371503af8b7c7
#
_entry.id   fa3709f12203361da14371503af8b7c7
#
_cell.length_a   1.000
_cell.length_b   1.000
_cell.length_c   1.000
_cell.angle_alpha   90.00
_cell.angle_beta   90.00
_cell.angle_gamma   90.00
#
_symmetry.space_group_name_H-M   'P 1'
#
loop_
_entity.id
_entity.type
_entity.pdbx_description
1 polymer ?
#
loop_
_entity_poly.entity_id
_entity_poly.type
_entity_poly.pdbx_seq_one_letter_code
_entity_poly.pdbx_strand_id
1 'polypeptide(L)'
;MSDTRNPYLIHHTYEEMFLQRICQISCGYEDADDCDLLRNDSILKLCAGRTAESRALASQPTMTRLENKATIRELYQMGLCFIYQFMNSYADEPEVIILDCDDSNANTYGGQ
;
A
#
# COMPACT_ATOMS: atom_id res chain seq x y z
N MET A 1 5.63 -9.87 4.50
CA MET A 1 5.71 -9.14 5.80
C MET A 1 4.96 -9.95 6.86
N SER A 2 5.61 -10.43 7.91
CA SER A 2 4.95 -11.17 8.99
C SER A 2 4.36 -10.17 10.00
N ASP A 3 3.12 -10.43 10.46
CA ASP A 3 2.49 -9.60 11.49
C ASP A 3 2.87 -10.11 12.88
N THR A 4 3.74 -9.37 13.56
CA THR A 4 4.22 -9.70 14.91
C THR A 4 3.40 -9.03 16.02
N ARG A 5 2.31 -8.32 15.67
CA ARG A 5 1.44 -7.65 16.63
C ARG A 5 0.61 -8.68 17.42
N ASN A 6 0.19 -8.30 18.62
CA ASN A 6 -0.73 -9.14 19.38
C ASN A 6 -2.08 -9.29 18.65
N PRO A 7 -2.50 -10.51 18.25
CA PRO A 7 -3.71 -10.74 17.48
C PRO A 7 -4.98 -10.13 18.09
N TYR A 8 -5.07 -10.10 19.42
CA TYR A 8 -6.23 -9.56 20.13
C TYR A 8 -6.33 -8.02 20.10
N LEU A 9 -5.24 -7.34 19.71
CA LEU A 9 -5.17 -5.88 19.64
C LEU A 9 -5.11 -5.36 18.19
N ILE A 10 -5.22 -6.25 17.21
CA ILE A 10 -5.22 -5.87 15.80
C ILE A 10 -6.60 -5.32 15.43
N HIS A 11 -6.69 -4.02 15.23
CA HIS A 11 -7.88 -3.35 14.71
C HIS A 11 -7.91 -3.29 13.19
N HIS A 12 -6.74 -3.22 12.56
CA HIS A 12 -6.55 -3.15 11.11
C HIS A 12 -5.48 -4.18 10.72
N THR A 13 -5.82 -5.11 9.83
CA THR A 13 -4.85 -6.07 9.28
C THR A 13 -3.90 -5.35 8.32
N TYR A 14 -2.74 -5.93 8.06
CA TYR A 14 -1.83 -5.39 7.04
C TYR A 14 -2.49 -5.38 5.66
N GLU A 15 -3.19 -6.45 5.30
CA GLU A 15 -3.92 -6.55 4.03
C GLU A 15 -4.90 -5.39 3.85
N GLU A 16 -5.73 -5.13 4.86
CA GLU A 16 -6.68 -4.01 4.85
C GLU A 16 -5.96 -2.66 4.69
N MET A 17 -4.88 -2.44 5.43
CA MET A 17 -4.12 -1.18 5.36
C MET A 17 -3.42 -1.00 4.01
N PHE A 18 -2.88 -2.08 3.41
CA PHE A 18 -2.32 -2.02 2.06
C PHE A 18 -3.39 -1.70 1.01
N LEU A 19 -4.54 -2.36 1.06
CA LEU A 19 -5.66 -2.06 0.15
C LEU A 19 -6.14 -0.62 0.31
N GLN A 20 -6.33 -0.14 1.55
CA GLN A 20 -6.65 1.25 1.82
C GLN A 20 -5.65 2.19 1.17
N ARG A 21 -4.34 1.96 1.37
CA ARG A 21 -3.28 2.84 0.89
C ARG A 21 -3.18 2.84 -0.64
N ILE A 22 -3.25 1.67 -1.27
CA ILE A 22 -3.24 1.54 -2.73
C ILE A 22 -4.43 2.29 -3.35
N CYS A 23 -5.63 2.11 -2.79
CA CYS A 23 -6.83 2.78 -3.29
C CYS A 23 -6.75 4.30 -3.12
N GLN A 24 -6.22 4.79 -2.00
CA GLN A 24 -6.00 6.22 -1.77
C GLN A 24 -5.07 6.82 -2.82
N ILE A 25 -3.90 6.23 -3.01
CA ILE A 25 -2.92 6.68 -4.01
C ILE A 25 -3.53 6.65 -5.42
N SER A 26 -4.25 5.58 -5.77
CA SER A 26 -4.93 5.46 -7.07
C SER A 26 -6.01 6.50 -7.30
N CYS A 27 -6.60 7.04 -6.23
CA CYS A 27 -7.57 8.13 -6.27
C CYS A 27 -6.92 9.53 -6.21
N GLY A 28 -5.59 9.63 -6.19
CA GLY A 28 -4.85 10.89 -6.15
C GLY A 28 -4.57 11.42 -4.75
N TYR A 29 -4.80 10.63 -3.70
CA TYR A 29 -4.51 10.97 -2.30
C TYR A 29 -3.17 10.34 -1.88
N GLU A 30 -2.09 10.97 -2.24
CA GLU A 30 -0.74 10.42 -2.06
C GLU A 30 -0.21 10.57 -0.63
N ASP A 31 -0.75 11.54 0.13
CA ASP A 31 -0.29 11.80 1.49
C ASP A 31 -0.93 10.83 2.51
N ALA A 32 -0.14 10.42 3.49
CA ALA A 32 -0.66 9.65 4.61
C ALA A 32 -1.62 10.46 5.50
N ASP A 33 -1.50 11.81 5.49
CA ASP A 33 -2.39 12.71 6.24
C ASP A 33 -3.83 12.64 5.73
N ASP A 34 -4.04 12.34 4.45
CA ASP A 34 -5.37 12.13 3.87
C ASP A 34 -6.12 10.96 4.51
N CYS A 35 -5.43 10.01 5.15
CA CYS A 35 -6.06 8.89 5.83
C CYS A 35 -7.08 9.34 6.86
N ASP A 36 -6.81 10.38 7.64
CA ASP A 36 -7.73 10.85 8.69
C ASP A 36 -8.99 11.48 8.12
N LEU A 37 -8.90 12.12 6.98
CA LEU A 37 -10.03 12.67 6.25
C LEU A 37 -10.89 11.56 5.61
N LEU A 38 -10.23 10.57 5.01
CA LEU A 38 -10.86 9.56 4.15
C LEU A 38 -11.25 8.28 4.88
N ARG A 39 -10.83 8.06 6.12
CA ARG A 39 -11.07 6.81 6.87
C ARG A 39 -12.54 6.41 7.04
N ASN A 40 -13.46 7.36 6.89
CA ASN A 40 -14.89 7.12 6.98
C ASN A 40 -15.57 6.99 5.60
N ASP A 41 -14.82 7.20 4.52
CA ASP A 41 -15.37 7.10 3.15
C ASP A 41 -15.84 5.67 2.85
N SER A 42 -17.10 5.56 2.37
CA SER A 42 -17.74 4.28 2.12
C SER A 42 -17.09 3.50 0.97
N ILE A 43 -16.61 4.20 -0.06
CA ILE A 43 -15.97 3.57 -1.22
C ILE A 43 -14.61 3.00 -0.81
N LEU A 44 -13.81 3.76 -0.07
CA LEU A 44 -12.53 3.28 0.43
C LEU A 44 -12.68 2.11 1.41
N LYS A 45 -13.75 2.08 2.21
CA LYS A 45 -14.07 0.92 3.06
C LYS A 45 -14.34 -0.33 2.21
N LEU A 46 -15.13 -0.19 1.13
CA LEU A 46 -15.38 -1.28 0.20
C LEU A 46 -14.10 -1.75 -0.49
N CYS A 47 -13.24 -0.83 -0.94
CA CYS A 47 -11.94 -1.15 -1.51
C CYS A 47 -11.04 -1.91 -0.53
N ALA A 48 -11.09 -1.58 0.76
CA ALA A 48 -10.36 -2.27 1.81
C ALA A 48 -11.00 -3.59 2.28
N GLY A 49 -12.02 -4.08 1.55
CA GLY A 49 -12.71 -5.34 1.84
C GLY A 49 -13.70 -5.26 3.00
N ARG A 50 -14.16 -4.05 3.36
CA ARG A 50 -15.15 -3.83 4.43
C ARG A 50 -16.51 -3.43 3.89
N THR A 51 -17.52 -3.46 4.74
CA THR A 51 -18.84 -2.86 4.42
C THR A 51 -18.79 -1.35 4.62
N ALA A 52 -19.65 -0.62 3.90
CA ALA A 52 -19.73 0.83 3.98
C ALA A 52 -20.03 1.35 5.40
N GLU A 53 -20.84 0.61 6.16
CA GLU A 53 -21.26 0.94 7.51
C GLU A 53 -20.26 0.49 8.58
N SER A 54 -19.18 -0.20 8.20
CA SER A 54 -18.18 -0.67 9.14
C SER A 54 -17.47 0.49 9.85
N ARG A 55 -16.76 0.16 10.94
CA ARG A 55 -15.91 1.13 11.63
C ARG A 55 -14.92 1.81 10.67
N ALA A 56 -14.39 2.96 11.08
CA ALA A 56 -13.40 3.70 10.33
C ALA A 56 -12.18 2.85 9.94
N LEU A 57 -11.59 3.14 8.80
CA LEU A 57 -10.30 2.60 8.35
C LEU A 57 -9.14 3.12 9.20
N ALA A 58 -7.91 2.68 8.88
CA ALA A 58 -6.71 3.10 9.60
C ALA A 58 -6.52 4.61 9.54
N SER A 59 -6.11 5.18 10.67
CA SER A 59 -5.75 6.60 10.79
C SER A 59 -4.34 6.87 10.26
N GLN A 60 -4.04 8.14 10.02
CA GLN A 60 -2.72 8.61 9.58
C GLN A 60 -1.59 8.04 10.46
N PRO A 61 -1.60 8.13 11.80
CA PRO A 61 -0.50 7.58 12.59
C PRO A 61 -0.35 6.05 12.48
N THR A 62 -1.44 5.35 12.18
CA THR A 62 -1.42 3.89 11.97
C THR A 62 -0.81 3.56 10.62
N MET A 63 -1.15 4.33 9.57
CA MET A 63 -0.58 4.18 8.24
C MET A 63 0.91 4.51 8.22
N THR A 64 1.32 5.62 8.81
CA THR A 64 2.74 5.99 8.94
C THR A 64 3.57 4.91 9.65
N ARG A 65 3.01 4.28 10.71
CA ARG A 65 3.70 3.16 11.36
C ARG A 65 3.84 1.93 10.45
N LEU A 66 2.87 1.68 9.58
CA LEU A 66 2.96 0.61 8.59
C LEU A 66 4.07 0.89 7.58
N GLU A 67 4.08 2.10 7.00
CA GLU A 67 5.06 2.52 6.00
C GLU A 67 6.49 2.47 6.54
N ASN A 68 6.69 2.99 7.75
CA ASN A 68 8.00 3.01 8.40
C ASN A 68 8.45 1.64 8.96
N LYS A 69 7.59 0.64 8.98
CA LYS A 69 7.94 -0.69 9.50
C LYS A 69 8.66 -1.57 8.49
N ALA A 70 8.49 -1.30 7.19
CA ALA A 70 9.04 -2.14 6.15
C ALA A 70 10.58 -2.12 6.18
N THR A 71 11.18 -3.29 6.30
CA THR A 71 12.62 -3.46 6.21
C THR A 71 13.08 -3.39 4.74
N ILE A 72 14.34 -3.04 4.50
CA ILE A 72 14.94 -3.03 3.15
C ILE A 72 14.75 -4.39 2.46
N ARG A 73 14.86 -5.48 3.21
CA ARG A 73 14.63 -6.83 2.67
C ARG A 73 13.19 -7.03 2.20
N GLU A 74 12.22 -6.55 2.97
CA GLU A 74 10.80 -6.65 2.61
C GLU A 74 10.47 -5.77 1.41
N LEU A 75 11.02 -4.55 1.35
CA LEU A 75 10.88 -3.67 0.19
C LEU A 75 11.48 -4.31 -1.08
N TYR A 76 12.65 -4.93 -0.97
CA TYR A 76 13.23 -5.69 -2.08
C TYR A 76 12.33 -6.84 -2.54
N GLN A 77 11.76 -7.61 -1.60
CA GLN A 77 10.82 -8.68 -1.91
C GLN A 77 9.54 -8.17 -2.58
N MET A 78 9.03 -7.01 -2.16
CA MET A 78 7.90 -6.36 -2.82
C MET A 78 8.25 -5.96 -4.26
N GLY A 79 9.43 -5.40 -4.49
CA GLY A 79 9.92 -5.12 -5.85
C GLY A 79 9.98 -6.36 -6.72
N LEU A 80 10.46 -7.48 -6.19
CA LEU A 80 10.46 -8.76 -6.91
C LEU A 80 9.05 -9.24 -7.27
N CYS A 81 8.03 -8.96 -6.45
CA CYS A 81 6.65 -9.33 -6.78
C CYS A 81 6.18 -8.64 -8.08
N PHE A 82 6.55 -7.40 -8.34
CA PHE A 82 6.23 -6.70 -9.60
C PHE A 82 6.91 -7.38 -10.79
N ILE A 83 8.18 -7.77 -10.64
CA ILE A 83 8.90 -8.50 -11.69
C ILE A 83 8.21 -9.84 -11.99
N TYR A 84 7.83 -10.61 -10.96
CA TYR A 84 7.11 -11.86 -11.15
C TYR A 84 5.73 -11.67 -11.78
N GLN A 85 4.99 -10.62 -11.40
CA GLN A 85 3.72 -10.27 -12.02
C GLN A 85 3.90 -9.95 -13.51
N PHE A 86 4.93 -9.17 -13.84
CA PHE A 86 5.27 -8.85 -15.22
C PHE A 86 5.59 -10.13 -16.01
N MET A 87 6.46 -11.00 -15.49
CA MET A 87 6.79 -12.27 -16.13
C MET A 87 5.56 -13.16 -16.35
N ASN A 88 4.68 -13.25 -15.35
CA ASN A 88 3.47 -14.07 -15.40
C ASN A 88 2.36 -13.48 -16.30
N SER A 89 2.50 -12.23 -16.76
CA SER A 89 1.54 -11.60 -17.67
C SER A 89 1.69 -12.07 -19.12
N TYR A 90 2.80 -12.73 -19.44
CA TYR A 90 3.06 -13.29 -20.78
C TYR A 90 2.73 -14.79 -20.80
N ALA A 91 2.04 -15.20 -21.85
CA ALA A 91 1.80 -16.65 -22.08
C ALA A 91 3.07 -17.36 -22.59
N ASP A 92 3.86 -16.66 -23.41
CA ASP A 92 5.12 -17.11 -23.96
C ASP A 92 6.21 -16.05 -23.68
N GLU A 93 7.48 -16.46 -23.68
CA GLU A 93 8.61 -15.58 -23.45
C GLU A 93 8.71 -14.54 -24.58
N PRO A 94 8.67 -13.23 -24.29
CA PRO A 94 8.76 -12.21 -25.31
C PRO A 94 10.18 -12.15 -25.92
N GLU A 95 10.28 -12.02 -27.23
CA GLU A 95 11.58 -11.90 -27.92
C GLU A 95 12.33 -10.61 -27.56
N VAL A 96 11.59 -9.54 -27.22
CA VAL A 96 12.15 -8.22 -26.90
C VAL A 96 11.37 -7.61 -25.76
N ILE A 97 12.08 -7.04 -24.78
CA ILE A 97 11.52 -6.22 -23.71
C ILE A 97 12.12 -4.83 -23.84
N ILE A 98 11.27 -3.82 -23.96
CA ILE A 98 11.67 -2.41 -23.94
C ILE A 98 11.49 -1.90 -22.51
N LEU A 99 12.60 -1.49 -21.89
CA LEU A 99 12.57 -0.82 -20.59
C LEU A 99 12.66 0.68 -20.83
N ASP A 100 11.59 1.37 -20.47
CA ASP A 100 11.58 2.84 -20.40
C ASP A 100 11.92 3.24 -18.95
N CYS A 101 13.03 3.93 -18.77
CA CYS A 101 13.51 4.37 -17.47
C CYS A 101 13.38 5.88 -17.38
N ASP A 102 12.42 6.34 -16.61
CA ASP A 102 12.24 7.74 -16.26
C ASP A 102 12.46 7.94 -14.77
N ASP A 103 13.08 9.05 -14.36
CA ASP A 103 13.27 9.39 -12.97
C ASP A 103 12.13 10.27 -12.45
N SER A 104 11.59 9.91 -11.30
CA SER A 104 10.57 10.68 -10.61
C SER A 104 11.18 11.42 -9.44
N ASN A 105 10.91 12.72 -9.33
CA ASN A 105 11.33 13.50 -8.18
C ASN A 105 10.34 13.28 -7.02
N ALA A 106 10.74 12.52 -6.00
CA ALA A 106 9.99 12.34 -4.78
C ALA A 106 10.59 13.22 -3.67
N ASN A 107 10.06 14.42 -3.51
CA ASN A 107 10.47 15.30 -2.42
C ASN A 107 9.92 14.79 -1.09
N THR A 108 10.81 14.54 -0.14
CA THR A 108 10.41 14.26 1.25
C THR A 108 10.47 15.54 2.07
N TYR A 109 9.42 15.82 2.83
CA TYR A 109 9.33 16.93 3.75
C TYR A 109 9.43 16.41 5.19
N GLY A 110 10.34 16.99 5.97
CA GLY A 110 10.54 16.62 7.37
C GLY A 110 11.99 16.20 7.67
N GLY A 111 12.31 16.07 8.95
CA GLY A 111 13.61 15.59 9.42
C GLY A 111 13.67 14.06 9.39
N GLN A 112 14.04 13.50 8.26
CA GLN A 112 14.41 12.09 8.14
C GLN A 112 15.92 11.94 8.10
#